data_0034c091a86c8895d96575b3182f4780
#
_entry.id   0034c091a86c8895d96575b3182f4780
#
_cell.length_a   1.000
_cell.length_b   1.000
_cell.length_c   1.000
_cell.angle_alpha   90.00
_cell.angle_beta   90.00
_cell.angle_gamma   90.00
#
_symmetry.space_group_name_H-M   'P 1'
#
loop_
_entity.id
_entity.type
_entity.pdbx_description
1 polymer ?
#
loop_
_entity_poly.entity_id
_entity_poly.type
_entity_poly.pdbx_seq_one_letter_code
_entity_poly.pdbx_strand_id
1 'polypeptide(L)'
;MARSPCQGFSIGAANNSRWLDFITPKVLGASVSEGSEWIQPRENSIDALVHGMMVSDGVEFDLRLTTDEELVLHHDPRTLTGRFPESHTSSELSEEAESFESLLSESDFARPWVEEAHFVCIELKPPHPSSGKGGGWTSKLGRREHLTRMIERLDEMLDEIGVPESNCVVYSFDSTLDQAVKASGSDLKFARLRPHMRQWGGSFIQKVVSTPSFIGHSLIGLVNSHRLAGAPLLPVAIDYIHGFKRHLTMGQTAGISGSQLEKFNRRRAGFPVFVWSAGLALEHELLEGGMSVITDDLDPGIGVLPSGQQRRLRPATMPDGKMPWHELSDSERQIQIETWKTRWNWARSMDHLLEETSEASMPWEAVRLIGHRGAGRTNRS
;
A
#
# COMPACT_ATOMS: atom_id res chain seq x y z
N MET A 1 18.50 25.83 3.28
CA MET A 1 17.25 26.50 3.71
C MET A 1 16.17 25.43 3.70
N ALA A 2 15.80 24.95 4.86
CA ALA A 2 14.73 23.94 4.98
C ALA A 2 13.42 24.58 4.51
N ARG A 3 12.85 24.09 3.42
CA ARG A 3 11.49 24.45 3.06
C ARG A 3 10.57 23.87 4.12
N SER A 4 9.78 24.73 4.74
CA SER A 4 8.72 24.30 5.65
C SER A 4 7.78 23.38 4.83
N PRO A 5 7.53 22.15 5.26
CA PRO A 5 6.66 21.22 4.52
C PRO A 5 5.23 21.73 4.37
N CYS A 6 4.85 22.72 5.14
CA CYS A 6 3.48 23.26 5.16
C CYS A 6 3.19 24.35 4.13
N GLN A 7 4.17 24.87 3.39
CA GLN A 7 3.93 25.97 2.45
C GLN A 7 3.47 25.54 1.05
N GLY A 8 3.55 24.28 0.72
CA GLY A 8 3.05 23.76 -0.56
C GLY A 8 1.55 23.45 -0.57
N PHE A 9 0.99 23.19 0.60
CA PHE A 9 -0.44 22.89 0.78
C PHE A 9 -1.27 24.05 1.31
N SER A 10 -0.73 25.25 1.35
CA SER A 10 -1.62 26.39 1.45
C SER A 10 -2.53 26.33 0.23
N ILE A 11 -3.78 26.47 0.46
CA ILE A 11 -4.94 26.61 -0.43
C ILE A 11 -4.67 27.33 -1.79
N GLY A 12 -3.43 27.54 -2.16
CA GLY A 12 -3.01 27.87 -3.53
C GLY A 12 -3.41 26.79 -4.54
N ALA A 13 -3.64 25.58 -4.10
CA ALA A 13 -4.38 24.55 -4.83
C ALA A 13 -5.87 24.90 -4.99
N ALA A 14 -6.37 25.94 -4.34
CA ALA A 14 -7.74 26.45 -4.49
C ALA A 14 -8.12 26.90 -5.91
N ASN A 15 -7.18 26.94 -6.82
CA ASN A 15 -7.45 27.13 -8.24
C ASN A 15 -7.62 25.82 -9.03
N ASN A 16 -7.47 24.67 -8.39
CA ASN A 16 -7.73 23.39 -9.03
C ASN A 16 -9.17 22.97 -8.69
N SER A 17 -10.08 23.12 -9.64
CA SER A 17 -11.49 22.76 -9.47
C SER A 17 -11.71 21.31 -9.06
N ARG A 18 -10.78 20.39 -9.40
CA ARG A 18 -10.85 18.99 -8.99
C ARG A 18 -10.84 18.82 -7.47
N TRP A 19 -10.14 19.68 -6.75
CA TRP A 19 -10.07 19.58 -5.28
C TRP A 19 -11.42 19.82 -4.63
N LEU A 20 -12.16 20.80 -5.12
CA LEU A 20 -13.44 21.20 -4.53
C LEU A 20 -14.52 20.13 -4.64
N ASP A 21 -14.44 19.28 -5.68
CA ASP A 21 -15.44 18.26 -5.97
C ASP A 21 -15.21 16.94 -5.23
N PHE A 22 -13.99 16.70 -4.71
CA PHE A 22 -13.57 15.40 -4.19
C PHE A 22 -12.95 15.42 -2.78
N ILE A 23 -13.17 16.50 -2.04
CA ILE A 23 -12.55 16.67 -0.73
C ILE A 23 -13.53 16.34 0.38
N THR A 24 -13.12 15.50 1.32
CA THR A 24 -13.87 15.22 2.54
C THR A 24 -13.25 15.98 3.71
N PRO A 25 -13.97 16.94 4.34
CA PRO A 25 -13.46 17.64 5.50
C PRO A 25 -13.17 16.64 6.64
N LYS A 26 -12.00 16.74 7.25
CA LYS A 26 -11.69 16.11 8.53
C LYS A 26 -11.62 17.18 9.61
N VAL A 27 -12.34 16.94 10.69
CA VAL A 27 -12.18 17.77 11.89
C VAL A 27 -10.82 17.46 12.49
N LEU A 28 -9.95 18.45 12.50
CA LEU A 28 -8.62 18.34 13.05
C LEU A 28 -8.68 18.41 14.58
N GLY A 29 -7.91 17.55 15.24
CA GLY A 29 -7.70 17.65 16.67
C GLY A 29 -7.04 18.99 17.05
N ALA A 30 -7.04 19.33 18.34
CA ALA A 30 -6.70 20.64 18.90
C ALA A 30 -5.28 21.19 18.62
N SER A 31 -4.51 20.60 17.75
CA SER A 31 -3.11 20.97 17.44
C SER A 31 -2.91 21.73 16.13
N VAL A 32 -3.99 22.09 15.45
CA VAL A 32 -3.89 22.87 14.20
C VAL A 32 -3.83 24.35 14.51
N SER A 33 -2.81 25.02 14.00
CA SER A 33 -2.67 26.47 14.05
C SER A 33 -3.92 27.14 13.47
N GLU A 34 -4.41 28.16 14.14
CA GLU A 34 -5.58 28.93 13.76
C GLU A 34 -5.63 29.18 12.24
N GLY A 35 -6.57 28.57 11.54
CA GLY A 35 -7.00 28.99 10.22
C GLY A 35 -6.91 28.02 9.06
N SER A 36 -6.36 26.80 9.18
CA SER A 36 -6.38 25.82 8.06
C SER A 36 -6.95 24.47 8.49
N GLU A 37 -8.15 24.19 8.06
CA GLU A 37 -8.74 22.87 8.10
C GLU A 37 -8.09 21.99 7.04
N TRP A 38 -7.51 20.82 7.42
CA TRP A 38 -7.01 19.89 6.42
C TRP A 38 -8.18 19.15 5.75
N ILE A 39 -8.17 19.19 4.44
CA ILE A 39 -9.19 18.54 3.63
C ILE A 39 -8.58 17.32 2.97
N GLN A 40 -9.10 16.15 3.30
CA GLN A 40 -8.60 14.89 2.76
C GLN A 40 -8.98 14.73 1.29
N PRO A 41 -8.01 14.53 0.38
CA PRO A 41 -8.30 14.21 -1.02
C PRO A 41 -9.10 12.89 -1.13
N ARG A 42 -9.87 12.77 -2.22
CA ARG A 42 -10.59 11.52 -2.50
C ARG A 42 -9.63 10.35 -2.61
N GLU A 43 -9.96 9.23 -2.00
CA GLU A 43 -9.20 7.99 -2.14
C GLU A 43 -9.02 7.58 -3.61
N ASN A 44 -7.87 7.01 -3.98
CA ASN A 44 -7.51 6.64 -5.34
C ASN A 44 -7.64 7.80 -6.35
N SER A 45 -7.35 9.03 -5.94
CA SER A 45 -7.16 10.16 -6.84
C SER A 45 -5.69 10.52 -6.97
N ILE A 46 -5.33 11.17 -8.05
CA ILE A 46 -3.97 11.69 -8.27
C ILE A 46 -3.56 12.58 -7.10
N ASP A 47 -4.44 13.49 -6.67
CA ASP A 47 -4.15 14.40 -5.56
C ASP A 47 -3.87 13.65 -4.24
N ALA A 48 -4.61 12.56 -3.96
CA ALA A 48 -4.37 11.73 -2.78
C ALA A 48 -3.03 10.98 -2.85
N LEU A 49 -2.69 10.47 -4.03
CA LEU A 49 -1.46 9.69 -4.24
C LEU A 49 -0.22 10.59 -4.21
N VAL A 50 -0.28 11.75 -4.84
CA VAL A 50 0.78 12.77 -4.76
C VAL A 50 0.99 13.20 -3.30
N HIS A 51 -0.09 13.50 -2.56
CA HIS A 51 0.03 13.82 -1.13
C HIS A 51 0.70 12.68 -0.35
N GLY A 52 0.28 11.44 -0.57
CA GLY A 52 0.87 10.28 0.09
C GLY A 52 2.36 10.16 -0.17
N MET A 53 2.80 10.35 -1.41
CA MET A 53 4.23 10.34 -1.79
C MET A 53 5.02 11.46 -1.11
N MET A 54 4.41 12.61 -0.84
CA MET A 54 5.09 13.73 -0.17
C MET A 54 5.30 13.55 1.34
N VAL A 55 4.43 12.77 2.02
CA VAL A 55 4.39 12.73 3.49
C VAL A 55 4.65 11.35 4.09
N SER A 56 4.80 10.32 3.27
CA SER A 56 5.06 8.94 3.71
C SER A 56 6.11 8.25 2.85
N ASP A 57 6.45 7.00 3.15
CA ASP A 57 7.42 6.20 2.39
C ASP A 57 6.92 5.72 1.04
N GLY A 58 5.68 6.03 0.71
CA GLY A 58 5.02 5.62 -0.50
C GLY A 58 3.53 5.46 -0.32
N VAL A 59 2.88 4.87 -1.32
CA VAL A 59 1.42 4.75 -1.36
C VAL A 59 0.98 3.35 -1.75
N GLU A 60 -0.26 3.08 -1.42
CA GLU A 60 -1.02 1.94 -1.94
C GLU A 60 -2.21 2.47 -2.71
N PHE A 61 -2.55 1.83 -3.82
CA PHE A 61 -3.74 2.15 -4.61
C PHE A 61 -4.24 0.96 -5.43
N ASP A 62 -5.45 1.13 -5.95
CA ASP A 62 -6.18 0.09 -6.67
C ASP A 62 -6.29 0.41 -8.16
N LEU A 63 -5.97 -0.56 -9.00
CA LEU A 63 -6.13 -0.47 -10.46
C LEU A 63 -7.24 -1.38 -10.99
N ARG A 64 -7.94 -0.88 -12.00
CA ARG A 64 -8.89 -1.64 -12.83
C ARG A 64 -8.58 -1.46 -14.31
N LEU A 65 -8.86 -2.48 -15.10
CA LEU A 65 -8.69 -2.47 -16.55
C LEU A 65 -10.03 -2.14 -17.21
N THR A 66 -10.03 -1.18 -18.11
CA THR A 66 -11.17 -0.76 -18.93
C THR A 66 -11.33 -1.63 -20.17
N THR A 67 -12.36 -1.38 -21.00
CA THR A 67 -12.58 -2.13 -22.24
C THR A 67 -11.58 -1.81 -23.35
N ASP A 68 -10.99 -0.64 -23.32
CA ASP A 68 -9.93 -0.15 -24.20
C ASP A 68 -8.53 -0.44 -23.67
N GLU A 69 -8.43 -1.36 -22.68
CA GLU A 69 -7.19 -1.85 -22.07
C GLU A 69 -6.35 -0.76 -21.37
N GLU A 70 -7.00 0.31 -20.93
CA GLU A 70 -6.38 1.33 -20.11
C GLU A 70 -6.54 1.03 -18.60
N LEU A 71 -5.52 1.38 -17.82
CA LEU A 71 -5.56 1.23 -16.37
C LEU A 71 -6.12 2.50 -15.72
N VAL A 72 -7.10 2.33 -14.83
CA VAL A 72 -7.74 3.43 -14.10
C VAL A 72 -7.67 3.22 -12.59
N LEU A 73 -7.54 4.31 -11.85
CA LEU A 73 -7.48 4.36 -10.39
C LEU A 73 -8.89 4.20 -9.81
N HIS A 74 -9.25 3.00 -9.33
CA HIS A 74 -10.58 2.78 -8.77
C HIS A 74 -10.67 1.54 -7.88
N HIS A 75 -11.13 1.73 -6.64
CA HIS A 75 -11.25 0.62 -5.68
C HIS A 75 -12.51 -0.22 -5.89
N ASP A 76 -13.68 0.43 -5.92
CA ASP A 76 -14.95 -0.27 -5.84
C ASP A 76 -15.29 -1.05 -7.13
N PRO A 77 -16.16 -2.06 -7.01
CA PRO A 77 -16.66 -2.75 -8.19
C PRO A 77 -17.44 -1.84 -9.16
N ARG A 78 -18.04 -0.78 -8.63
CA ARG A 78 -18.83 0.18 -9.41
C ARG A 78 -18.41 1.59 -9.10
N THR A 79 -18.48 2.46 -10.10
CA THR A 79 -18.35 3.89 -9.95
C THR A 79 -19.54 4.49 -9.18
N LEU A 80 -19.50 5.76 -8.88
CA LEU A 80 -20.60 6.47 -8.19
C LEU A 80 -21.91 6.43 -9.00
N THR A 81 -21.85 6.42 -10.34
CA THR A 81 -23.01 6.30 -11.20
C THR A 81 -23.45 4.84 -11.43
N GLY A 82 -22.78 3.88 -10.78
CA GLY A 82 -23.12 2.45 -10.82
C GLY A 82 -22.52 1.67 -11.98
N ARG A 83 -21.60 2.27 -12.74
CA ARG A 83 -20.91 1.62 -13.88
C ARG A 83 -19.84 0.65 -13.39
N PHE A 84 -19.61 -0.43 -14.13
CA PHE A 84 -18.44 -1.30 -13.92
C PHE A 84 -17.28 -0.79 -14.78
N PRO A 85 -16.12 -0.42 -14.20
CA PRO A 85 -14.99 0.10 -14.97
C PRO A 85 -14.57 -0.81 -16.12
N GLU A 86 -14.52 -2.11 -15.88
CA GLU A 86 -14.16 -3.12 -16.87
C GLU A 86 -15.19 -3.28 -18.04
N SER A 87 -16.29 -2.56 -18.02
CA SER A 87 -17.32 -2.59 -19.07
C SER A 87 -17.42 -1.29 -19.87
N HIS A 88 -16.56 -0.32 -19.56
CA HIS A 88 -16.54 0.99 -20.19
C HIS A 88 -15.11 1.34 -20.65
N THR A 89 -15.00 2.32 -21.55
CA THR A 89 -13.71 2.88 -21.94
C THR A 89 -13.20 3.86 -20.89
N SER A 90 -11.92 4.13 -20.90
CA SER A 90 -11.28 5.12 -20.01
C SER A 90 -11.89 6.52 -20.20
N SER A 91 -12.17 6.90 -21.44
CA SER A 91 -12.81 8.19 -21.77
C SER A 91 -14.24 8.31 -21.23
N GLU A 92 -15.02 7.23 -21.20
CA GLU A 92 -16.37 7.22 -20.60
C GLU A 92 -16.35 7.34 -19.08
N LEU A 93 -15.21 7.02 -18.43
CA LEU A 93 -15.02 7.04 -16.99
C LEU A 93 -14.25 8.25 -16.48
N SER A 94 -13.79 9.14 -17.35
CA SER A 94 -12.86 10.23 -17.03
C SER A 94 -13.30 11.17 -15.91
N GLU A 95 -14.61 11.32 -15.68
CA GLU A 95 -15.14 12.11 -14.55
C GLU A 95 -15.21 11.33 -13.23
N GLU A 96 -15.10 9.99 -13.27
CA GLU A 96 -15.32 9.12 -12.11
C GLU A 96 -14.06 8.38 -11.66
N ALA A 97 -13.14 8.11 -12.58
CA ALA A 97 -11.88 7.42 -12.34
C ALA A 97 -10.77 8.06 -13.16
N GLU A 98 -9.67 8.40 -12.52
CA GLU A 98 -8.49 9.00 -13.17
C GLU A 98 -7.64 7.89 -13.81
N SER A 99 -6.95 8.20 -14.92
CA SER A 99 -6.09 7.21 -15.58
C SER A 99 -4.77 7.04 -14.84
N PHE A 100 -4.20 5.85 -14.90
CA PHE A 100 -2.88 5.59 -14.35
C PHE A 100 -1.78 6.32 -15.14
N GLU A 101 -1.94 6.48 -16.45
CA GLU A 101 -1.05 7.26 -17.29
C GLU A 101 -0.98 8.73 -16.82
N SER A 102 -2.12 9.33 -16.47
CA SER A 102 -2.15 10.68 -15.91
C SER A 102 -1.40 10.77 -14.58
N LEU A 103 -1.50 9.76 -13.72
CA LEU A 103 -0.75 9.69 -12.48
C LEU A 103 0.77 9.63 -12.75
N LEU A 104 1.21 8.78 -13.69
CA LEU A 104 2.62 8.65 -14.04
C LEU A 104 3.19 9.92 -14.64
N SER A 105 2.37 10.78 -15.22
CA SER A 105 2.76 12.08 -15.74
C SER A 105 2.98 13.15 -14.67
N GLU A 106 2.56 12.90 -13.43
CA GLU A 106 2.76 13.81 -12.30
C GLU A 106 4.18 13.65 -11.73
N SER A 107 5.02 14.65 -11.91
CA SER A 107 6.41 14.60 -11.46
C SER A 107 6.57 14.39 -9.96
N ASP A 108 5.65 14.96 -9.14
CA ASP A 108 5.64 14.83 -7.68
C ASP A 108 5.20 13.43 -7.21
N PHE A 109 4.72 12.59 -8.14
CA PHE A 109 4.46 11.16 -7.92
C PHE A 109 5.57 10.29 -8.49
N ALA A 110 5.91 10.46 -9.77
CA ALA A 110 6.83 9.59 -10.49
C ALA A 110 8.29 9.71 -9.99
N ARG A 111 8.78 10.94 -9.77
CA ARG A 111 10.17 11.17 -9.35
C ARG A 111 10.51 10.53 -8.00
N PRO A 112 9.71 10.68 -6.90
CA PRO A 112 9.98 9.99 -5.66
C PRO A 112 10.01 8.46 -5.81
N TRP A 113 9.17 7.90 -6.66
CA TRP A 113 9.11 6.47 -6.92
C TRP A 113 10.33 5.94 -7.67
N VAL A 114 10.76 6.66 -8.70
CA VAL A 114 11.87 6.25 -9.58
C VAL A 114 13.24 6.57 -8.98
N GLU A 115 13.38 7.75 -8.33
CA GLU A 115 14.69 8.31 -7.96
C GLU A 115 14.93 8.36 -6.45
N GLU A 116 13.87 8.36 -5.60
CA GLU A 116 13.99 8.65 -4.16
C GLU A 116 13.61 7.45 -3.26
N ALA A 117 13.64 6.24 -3.79
CA ALA A 117 13.38 4.99 -3.06
C ALA A 117 11.98 4.88 -2.41
N HIS A 118 10.99 5.66 -2.86
CA HIS A 118 9.63 5.49 -2.43
C HIS A 118 9.06 4.17 -2.93
N PHE A 119 8.09 3.64 -2.19
CA PHE A 119 7.56 2.31 -2.41
C PHE A 119 6.07 2.33 -2.78
N VAL A 120 5.70 1.61 -3.82
CA VAL A 120 4.31 1.56 -4.26
C VAL A 120 3.74 0.15 -4.18
N CYS A 121 2.57 0.05 -3.53
CA CYS A 121 1.76 -1.15 -3.47
C CYS A 121 0.58 -1.01 -4.43
N ILE A 122 0.45 -1.90 -5.40
CA ILE A 122 -0.61 -1.82 -6.42
C ILE A 122 -1.56 -3.01 -6.27
N GLU A 123 -2.83 -2.75 -5.88
CA GLU A 123 -3.84 -3.80 -5.88
C GLU A 123 -4.51 -3.92 -7.26
N LEU A 124 -4.34 -5.07 -7.90
CA LEU A 124 -5.02 -5.40 -9.14
C LEU A 124 -6.41 -5.96 -8.84
N LYS A 125 -7.44 -5.21 -9.21
CA LYS A 125 -8.83 -5.60 -9.01
C LYS A 125 -9.32 -6.49 -10.18
N PRO A 126 -9.69 -7.74 -9.90
CA PRO A 126 -10.32 -8.57 -10.92
C PRO A 126 -11.68 -7.99 -11.33
N PRO A 127 -12.18 -8.32 -12.53
CA PRO A 127 -13.48 -7.85 -12.97
C PRO A 127 -14.59 -8.38 -12.05
N HIS A 128 -15.57 -7.53 -11.77
CA HIS A 128 -16.71 -7.96 -10.94
C HIS A 128 -17.56 -8.99 -11.70
N PRO A 129 -17.95 -10.11 -11.08
CA PRO A 129 -18.68 -11.16 -11.78
C PRO A 129 -19.97 -10.71 -12.48
N SER A 130 -20.63 -9.69 -11.94
CA SER A 130 -21.86 -9.13 -12.53
C SER A 130 -21.62 -8.21 -13.73
N SER A 131 -20.37 -7.85 -14.04
CA SER A 131 -20.04 -7.07 -15.24
C SER A 131 -20.13 -7.90 -16.52
N GLY A 132 -20.18 -9.22 -16.40
CA GLY A 132 -20.10 -10.16 -17.53
C GLY A 132 -18.68 -10.32 -18.11
N LYS A 133 -17.72 -9.56 -17.63
CA LYS A 133 -16.31 -9.67 -18.03
C LYS A 133 -15.59 -10.74 -17.21
N GLY A 134 -14.46 -11.24 -17.71
CA GLY A 134 -13.67 -12.26 -17.01
C GLY A 134 -14.42 -13.59 -16.77
N GLY A 135 -15.49 -13.86 -17.52
CA GLY A 135 -16.25 -15.11 -17.44
C GLY A 135 -17.20 -15.22 -16.23
N GLY A 136 -17.54 -14.12 -15.58
CA GLY A 136 -18.57 -14.08 -14.54
C GLY A 136 -18.16 -14.80 -13.23
N TRP A 137 -19.15 -15.44 -12.56
CA TRP A 137 -18.96 -16.02 -11.22
C TRP A 137 -18.09 -17.28 -11.19
N THR A 138 -18.04 -18.04 -12.27
CA THR A 138 -17.47 -19.41 -12.29
C THR A 138 -16.13 -19.52 -12.99
N SER A 139 -15.78 -18.61 -13.88
CA SER A 139 -14.58 -18.73 -14.69
C SER A 139 -13.34 -18.18 -14.00
N LYS A 140 -12.51 -19.08 -13.49
CA LYS A 140 -11.15 -18.72 -13.04
C LYS A 140 -10.25 -18.36 -14.24
N LEU A 141 -10.45 -18.99 -15.37
CA LEU A 141 -9.68 -18.74 -16.59
C LEU A 141 -9.83 -17.28 -17.05
N GLY A 142 -11.08 -16.83 -17.24
CA GLY A 142 -11.33 -15.46 -17.68
C GLY A 142 -10.82 -14.39 -16.71
N ARG A 143 -10.88 -14.64 -15.37
CA ARG A 143 -10.26 -13.73 -14.40
C ARG A 143 -8.73 -13.72 -14.50
N ARG A 144 -8.12 -14.88 -14.70
CA ARG A 144 -6.68 -14.97 -14.95
C ARG A 144 -6.28 -14.20 -16.20
N GLU A 145 -6.96 -14.41 -17.31
CA GLU A 145 -6.69 -13.70 -18.57
C GLU A 145 -6.84 -12.18 -18.44
N HIS A 146 -7.83 -11.72 -17.68
CA HIS A 146 -8.01 -10.31 -17.39
C HIS A 146 -6.84 -9.75 -16.56
N LEU A 147 -6.44 -10.45 -15.49
CA LEU A 147 -5.29 -10.06 -14.67
C LEU A 147 -3.98 -10.11 -15.45
N THR A 148 -3.82 -11.08 -16.36
CA THR A 148 -2.64 -11.17 -17.24
C THR A 148 -2.48 -9.90 -18.06
N ARG A 149 -3.57 -9.45 -18.74
CA ARG A 149 -3.55 -8.20 -19.51
C ARG A 149 -3.30 -6.97 -18.66
N MET A 150 -3.86 -6.91 -17.44
CA MET A 150 -3.54 -5.83 -16.49
C MET A 150 -2.05 -5.78 -16.16
N ILE A 151 -1.43 -6.95 -15.95
CA ILE A 151 -0.02 -7.06 -15.59
C ILE A 151 0.85 -6.66 -16.79
N GLU A 152 0.53 -7.15 -17.99
CA GLU A 152 1.24 -6.80 -19.22
C GLU A 152 1.23 -5.28 -19.44
N ARG A 153 0.05 -4.66 -19.34
CA ARG A 153 -0.07 -3.21 -19.50
C ARG A 153 0.65 -2.43 -18.41
N LEU A 154 0.56 -2.88 -17.16
CA LEU A 154 1.26 -2.27 -16.03
C LEU A 154 2.78 -2.34 -16.20
N ASP A 155 3.29 -3.51 -16.57
CA ASP A 155 4.72 -3.75 -16.77
C ASP A 155 5.30 -2.82 -17.84
N GLU A 156 4.64 -2.73 -18.99
CA GLU A 156 4.99 -1.80 -20.06
C GLU A 156 5.10 -0.35 -19.56
N MET A 157 4.11 0.10 -18.79
CA MET A 157 4.07 1.49 -18.30
C MET A 157 5.15 1.76 -17.24
N LEU A 158 5.46 0.78 -16.38
CA LEU A 158 6.51 0.91 -15.36
C LEU A 158 7.91 0.87 -15.97
N ASP A 159 8.12 0.05 -16.97
CA ASP A 159 9.38 -0.02 -17.73
C ASP A 159 9.64 1.30 -18.47
N GLU A 160 8.61 1.91 -19.05
CA GLU A 160 8.72 3.17 -19.77
C GLU A 160 9.25 4.31 -18.89
N ILE A 161 8.84 4.38 -17.63
CA ILE A 161 9.32 5.40 -16.68
C ILE A 161 10.51 4.94 -15.85
N GLY A 162 10.92 3.67 -15.95
CA GLY A 162 12.11 3.12 -15.30
C GLY A 162 11.97 2.89 -13.81
N VAL A 163 10.81 2.41 -13.33
CA VAL A 163 10.61 2.08 -11.91
C VAL A 163 11.52 0.92 -11.49
N PRO A 164 12.33 1.06 -10.42
CA PRO A 164 13.11 -0.05 -9.90
C PRO A 164 12.21 -1.19 -9.40
N GLU A 165 12.53 -2.45 -9.75
CA GLU A 165 11.74 -3.63 -9.34
C GLU A 165 11.53 -3.73 -7.82
N SER A 166 12.48 -3.25 -7.02
CA SER A 166 12.41 -3.27 -5.57
C SER A 166 11.50 -2.19 -4.97
N ASN A 167 11.00 -1.25 -5.77
CA ASN A 167 10.13 -0.17 -5.33
C ASN A 167 8.65 -0.43 -5.61
N CYS A 168 8.30 -1.60 -6.17
CA CYS A 168 6.93 -1.93 -6.52
C CYS A 168 6.56 -3.35 -6.09
N VAL A 169 5.34 -3.53 -5.59
CA VAL A 169 4.73 -4.84 -5.41
C VAL A 169 3.29 -4.81 -5.92
N VAL A 170 2.94 -5.78 -6.74
CA VAL A 170 1.55 -5.99 -7.14
C VAL A 170 0.88 -7.03 -6.25
N TYR A 171 -0.37 -6.83 -5.90
CA TYR A 171 -1.14 -7.82 -5.16
C TYR A 171 -2.61 -7.86 -5.56
N SER A 172 -3.27 -8.95 -5.23
CA SER A 172 -4.69 -9.15 -5.45
C SER A 172 -5.27 -10.16 -4.47
N PHE A 173 -6.56 -10.03 -4.21
CA PHE A 173 -7.31 -11.08 -3.50
C PHE A 173 -7.65 -12.27 -4.39
N ASP A 174 -7.51 -12.13 -5.72
CA ASP A 174 -7.82 -13.24 -6.62
C ASP A 174 -6.77 -14.36 -6.51
N SER A 175 -7.27 -15.58 -6.51
CA SER A 175 -6.44 -16.76 -6.36
C SER A 175 -5.62 -17.11 -7.60
N THR A 176 -5.84 -16.42 -8.70
CA THR A 176 -5.15 -16.68 -9.98
C THR A 176 -3.99 -15.72 -10.23
N LEU A 177 -3.70 -14.78 -9.32
CA LEU A 177 -2.65 -13.77 -9.49
C LEU A 177 -1.29 -14.38 -9.87
N ASP A 178 -0.84 -15.40 -9.14
CA ASP A 178 0.43 -16.09 -9.40
C ASP A 178 0.52 -16.73 -10.79
N GLN A 179 -0.62 -17.21 -11.28
CA GLN A 179 -0.73 -17.76 -12.62
C GLN A 179 -0.78 -16.67 -13.69
N ALA A 180 -1.38 -15.53 -13.36
CA ALA A 180 -1.45 -14.38 -14.26
C ALA A 180 -0.07 -13.75 -14.46
N VAL A 181 0.70 -13.53 -13.38
CA VAL A 181 2.09 -13.04 -13.47
C VAL A 181 2.97 -13.98 -14.29
N LYS A 182 2.86 -15.28 -14.04
CA LYS A 182 3.61 -16.26 -14.86
C LYS A 182 3.20 -16.30 -16.33
N ALA A 183 1.93 -16.04 -16.62
CA ALA A 183 1.42 -16.04 -17.98
C ALA A 183 1.80 -14.78 -18.76
N SER A 184 1.92 -13.63 -18.09
CA SER A 184 2.39 -12.37 -18.70
C SER A 184 3.88 -12.39 -19.01
N GLY A 185 4.66 -13.24 -18.34
CA GLY A 185 6.12 -13.22 -18.46
C GLY A 185 6.81 -12.05 -17.76
N SER A 186 6.08 -11.28 -16.96
CA SER A 186 6.58 -10.13 -16.22
C SER A 186 7.44 -10.54 -15.03
N ASP A 187 8.45 -9.74 -14.72
CA ASP A 187 9.33 -9.85 -13.54
C ASP A 187 8.78 -9.09 -12.32
N LEU A 188 7.60 -8.48 -12.42
CA LEU A 188 6.97 -7.75 -11.33
C LEU A 188 6.84 -8.60 -10.06
N LYS A 189 7.28 -8.05 -8.97
CA LYS A 189 7.18 -8.71 -7.66
C LYS A 189 5.72 -8.72 -7.20
N PHE A 190 5.24 -9.86 -6.77
CA PHE A 190 3.84 -10.00 -6.38
C PHE A 190 3.67 -10.69 -5.02
N ALA A 191 2.57 -10.34 -4.36
CA ALA A 191 2.14 -10.97 -3.12
C ALA A 191 0.63 -11.22 -3.14
N ARG A 192 0.16 -12.26 -2.46
CA ARG A 192 -1.24 -12.60 -2.45
C ARG A 192 -1.94 -12.03 -1.22
N LEU A 193 -2.95 -11.20 -1.42
CA LEU A 193 -3.83 -10.77 -0.34
C LEU A 193 -4.68 -11.94 0.17
N ARG A 194 -4.87 -11.99 1.48
CA ARG A 194 -5.72 -12.99 2.10
C ARG A 194 -6.97 -12.35 2.70
N PRO A 195 -8.15 -12.92 2.45
CA PRO A 195 -9.38 -12.43 3.03
C PRO A 195 -9.31 -12.35 4.55
N HIS A 196 -9.86 -11.28 5.09
CA HIS A 196 -10.12 -11.15 6.52
C HIS A 196 -11.63 -11.04 6.78
N MET A 197 -12.06 -11.12 8.04
CA MET A 197 -13.47 -11.24 8.37
C MET A 197 -14.35 -10.03 8.00
N ARG A 198 -13.74 -8.88 7.64
CA ARG A 198 -14.47 -7.65 7.27
C ARG A 198 -14.39 -7.30 5.80
N GLN A 199 -13.54 -7.96 5.04
CA GLN A 199 -13.16 -7.57 3.68
C GLN A 199 -14.34 -7.40 2.72
N TRP A 200 -15.38 -8.17 2.90
CA TRP A 200 -16.49 -8.25 1.95
C TRP A 200 -17.65 -7.33 2.32
N GLY A 201 -17.37 -6.19 2.91
CA GLY A 201 -18.41 -5.26 3.33
C GLY A 201 -19.27 -5.78 4.47
N GLY A 202 -20.46 -5.29 4.61
CA GLY A 202 -21.30 -5.60 5.77
C GLY A 202 -22.15 -6.87 5.67
N SER A 203 -22.21 -7.56 4.52
CA SER A 203 -23.16 -8.65 4.35
C SER A 203 -22.79 -9.88 5.20
N PHE A 204 -23.80 -10.49 5.82
CA PHE A 204 -23.64 -11.72 6.61
C PHE A 204 -23.02 -12.85 5.77
N ILE A 205 -23.46 -13.03 4.54
CA ILE A 205 -22.97 -14.07 3.61
C ILE A 205 -21.47 -13.92 3.38
N GLN A 206 -21.01 -12.71 3.15
CA GLN A 206 -19.58 -12.44 2.92
C GLN A 206 -18.73 -12.72 4.15
N LYS A 207 -19.22 -12.42 5.35
CA LYS A 207 -18.56 -12.80 6.61
C LYS A 207 -18.45 -14.31 6.75
N VAL A 208 -19.51 -15.04 6.44
CA VAL A 208 -19.52 -16.52 6.50
C VAL A 208 -18.53 -17.11 5.51
N VAL A 209 -18.44 -16.59 4.29
CA VAL A 209 -17.52 -17.09 3.25
C VAL A 209 -16.05 -16.78 3.58
N SER A 210 -15.75 -15.61 4.14
CA SER A 210 -14.37 -15.22 4.46
C SER A 210 -13.83 -15.84 5.76
N THR A 211 -14.70 -16.16 6.70
CA THR A 211 -14.33 -16.69 8.03
C THR A 211 -13.48 -17.97 7.98
N PRO A 212 -13.81 -19.01 7.19
CA PRO A 212 -12.98 -20.22 7.11
C PRO A 212 -11.57 -19.94 6.60
N SER A 213 -11.44 -19.05 5.63
CA SER A 213 -10.12 -18.65 5.11
C SER A 213 -9.30 -17.90 6.17
N PHE A 214 -9.94 -17.03 6.95
CA PHE A 214 -9.27 -16.33 8.05
C PHE A 214 -8.82 -17.29 9.15
N ILE A 215 -9.72 -18.15 9.63
CA ILE A 215 -9.45 -19.11 10.73
C ILE A 215 -8.37 -20.11 10.31
N GLY A 216 -8.37 -20.56 9.07
CA GLY A 216 -7.45 -21.59 8.55
C GLY A 216 -5.97 -21.16 8.47
N HIS A 217 -5.65 -19.88 8.72
CA HIS A 217 -4.28 -19.35 8.58
C HIS A 217 -3.84 -18.64 9.86
N SER A 218 -2.63 -18.97 10.35
CA SER A 218 -1.92 -18.16 11.33
C SER A 218 -1.01 -17.16 10.65
N LEU A 219 -0.65 -16.07 11.33
CA LEU A 219 0.27 -15.07 10.77
C LEU A 219 1.59 -15.70 10.33
N ILE A 220 2.19 -16.56 11.15
CA ILE A 220 3.45 -17.22 10.78
C ILE A 220 3.27 -18.22 9.65
N GLY A 221 2.10 -18.87 9.55
CA GLY A 221 1.74 -19.71 8.42
C GLY A 221 1.66 -18.92 7.12
N LEU A 222 1.09 -17.70 7.18
CA LEU A 222 1.06 -16.77 6.03
C LEU A 222 2.46 -16.31 5.63
N VAL A 223 3.33 -15.94 6.58
CA VAL A 223 4.74 -15.61 6.30
C VAL A 223 5.43 -16.76 5.56
N ASN A 224 5.30 -17.98 6.08
CA ASN A 224 5.95 -19.14 5.46
C ASN A 224 5.39 -19.44 4.07
N SER A 225 4.08 -19.32 3.87
CA SER A 225 3.46 -19.55 2.55
C SER A 225 3.89 -18.52 1.51
N HIS A 226 4.03 -17.24 1.91
CA HIS A 226 4.53 -16.19 1.01
C HIS A 226 6.00 -16.37 0.68
N ARG A 227 6.82 -16.69 1.68
CA ARG A 227 8.25 -16.99 1.46
C ARG A 227 8.45 -18.18 0.51
N LEU A 228 7.68 -19.26 0.68
CA LEU A 228 7.74 -20.42 -0.21
C LEU A 228 7.24 -20.12 -1.64
N ALA A 229 6.33 -19.17 -1.77
CA ALA A 229 5.85 -18.71 -3.07
C ALA A 229 6.80 -17.71 -3.75
N GLY A 230 7.90 -17.30 -3.10
CA GLY A 230 8.84 -16.31 -3.63
C GLY A 230 8.33 -14.86 -3.54
N ALA A 231 7.25 -14.62 -2.77
CA ALA A 231 6.77 -13.26 -2.58
C ALA A 231 7.77 -12.44 -1.74
N PRO A 232 7.97 -11.14 -2.07
CA PRO A 232 8.93 -10.31 -1.36
C PRO A 232 8.44 -9.88 0.03
N LEU A 233 7.13 -9.86 0.24
CA LEU A 233 6.50 -9.42 1.48
C LEU A 233 5.15 -10.12 1.73
N LEU A 234 4.60 -9.96 2.93
CA LEU A 234 3.26 -10.38 3.31
C LEU A 234 2.36 -9.15 3.54
N PRO A 235 1.39 -8.85 2.66
CA PRO A 235 0.34 -7.90 2.97
C PRO A 235 -0.73 -8.57 3.83
N VAL A 236 -1.02 -8.02 5.01
CA VAL A 236 -1.93 -8.67 5.98
C VAL A 236 -2.81 -7.68 6.73
N ALA A 237 -4.05 -8.07 6.99
CA ALA A 237 -4.95 -7.28 7.82
C ALA A 237 -4.52 -7.28 9.30
N ILE A 238 -4.73 -6.16 9.97
CA ILE A 238 -4.45 -6.00 11.40
C ILE A 238 -5.10 -7.07 12.27
N ASP A 239 -6.23 -7.62 11.85
CA ASP A 239 -6.99 -8.68 12.55
C ASP A 239 -6.16 -9.96 12.82
N TYR A 240 -5.10 -10.23 12.07
CA TYR A 240 -4.17 -11.34 12.29
C TYR A 240 -3.15 -11.07 13.42
N ILE A 241 -2.96 -9.80 13.79
CA ILE A 241 -1.88 -9.36 14.68
C ILE A 241 -2.42 -8.81 15.99
N HIS A 242 -3.52 -8.05 15.92
CA HIS A 242 -4.08 -7.32 17.05
C HIS A 242 -5.58 -7.64 17.27
N GLY A 243 -6.05 -7.42 18.50
CA GLY A 243 -7.45 -7.62 18.90
C GLY A 243 -7.83 -9.09 19.10
N PHE A 244 -9.12 -9.31 19.47
CA PHE A 244 -9.62 -10.64 19.81
C PHE A 244 -9.58 -11.61 18.61
N LYS A 245 -9.82 -11.14 17.41
CA LYS A 245 -9.91 -11.99 16.21
C LYS A 245 -8.64 -12.80 15.92
N ARG A 246 -7.45 -12.28 16.27
CA ARG A 246 -6.19 -13.02 16.12
C ARG A 246 -6.19 -14.38 16.80
N HIS A 247 -6.95 -14.52 17.89
CA HIS A 247 -7.07 -15.77 18.65
C HIS A 247 -7.99 -16.81 17.99
N LEU A 248 -8.73 -16.41 16.98
CA LEU A 248 -9.58 -17.31 16.20
C LEU A 248 -8.79 -18.03 15.09
N THR A 249 -7.61 -17.55 14.76
CA THR A 249 -6.76 -18.15 13.72
C THR A 249 -6.13 -19.45 14.23
N MET A 250 -5.99 -20.44 13.34
CA MET A 250 -5.31 -21.69 13.67
C MET A 250 -3.81 -21.47 13.85
N GLY A 251 -3.26 -22.03 14.91
CA GLY A 251 -1.82 -21.97 15.19
C GLY A 251 -1.44 -20.95 16.25
N GLN A 252 -0.18 -20.53 16.25
CA GLN A 252 0.29 -19.61 17.30
C GLN A 252 -0.08 -18.18 16.97
N THR A 253 -0.73 -17.53 17.91
CA THR A 253 -1.03 -16.11 17.82
C THR A 253 0.25 -15.27 17.82
N ALA A 254 0.29 -14.25 16.96
CA ALA A 254 1.24 -13.18 17.03
C ALA A 254 0.70 -12.01 17.87
N GLY A 255 1.54 -11.03 18.16
CA GLY A 255 1.15 -9.81 18.86
C GLY A 255 2.14 -8.70 18.53
N ILE A 256 1.75 -7.47 18.84
CA ILE A 256 2.52 -6.26 18.56
C ILE A 256 3.46 -5.85 19.70
N SER A 257 3.46 -6.56 20.82
CA SER A 257 4.29 -6.23 22.00
C SER A 257 4.75 -7.46 22.77
N GLY A 258 5.78 -7.28 23.59
CA GLY A 258 6.29 -8.27 24.52
C GLY A 258 6.77 -9.57 23.86
N SER A 259 6.69 -10.65 24.60
CA SER A 259 7.22 -11.97 24.18
C SER A 259 6.53 -12.54 22.92
N GLN A 260 5.32 -12.13 22.62
CA GLN A 260 4.61 -12.55 21.40
C GLN A 260 5.23 -11.89 20.16
N LEU A 261 5.55 -10.60 20.22
CA LEU A 261 6.26 -9.89 19.16
C LEU A 261 7.66 -10.46 18.96
N GLU A 262 8.43 -10.65 20.04
CA GLU A 262 9.78 -11.24 19.97
C GLU A 262 9.78 -12.63 19.33
N LYS A 263 8.82 -13.47 19.71
CA LYS A 263 8.66 -14.81 19.11
C LYS A 263 8.28 -14.74 17.64
N PHE A 264 7.43 -13.79 17.27
CA PHE A 264 7.06 -13.57 15.88
C PHE A 264 8.26 -13.08 15.08
N ASN A 265 8.99 -12.06 15.56
CA ASN A 265 10.17 -11.51 14.89
C ASN A 265 11.26 -12.55 14.68
N ARG A 266 11.56 -13.40 15.67
CA ARG A 266 12.48 -14.53 15.50
C ARG A 266 12.06 -15.50 14.41
N ARG A 267 10.74 -15.78 14.28
CA ARG A 267 10.24 -16.75 13.29
C ARG A 267 10.15 -16.17 11.88
N ARG A 268 9.75 -14.92 11.76
CA ARG A 268 9.72 -14.26 10.45
C ARG A 268 11.13 -13.92 9.93
N ALA A 269 12.13 -13.85 10.82
CA ALA A 269 13.53 -13.64 10.48
C ALA A 269 13.76 -12.47 9.49
N GLY A 270 13.10 -11.33 9.76
CA GLY A 270 13.15 -10.16 8.89
C GLY A 270 12.17 -10.16 7.72
N PHE A 271 11.48 -11.26 7.41
CA PHE A 271 10.53 -11.26 6.29
C PHE A 271 9.53 -10.12 6.40
N PRO A 272 9.41 -9.24 5.37
CA PRO A 272 8.62 -8.03 5.44
C PRO A 272 7.13 -8.33 5.67
N VAL A 273 6.49 -7.55 6.55
CA VAL A 273 5.06 -7.65 6.82
C VAL A 273 4.45 -6.25 6.72
N PHE A 274 3.54 -6.08 5.80
CA PHE A 274 2.81 -4.85 5.56
C PHE A 274 1.39 -4.99 6.12
N VAL A 275 1.07 -4.15 7.10
CA VAL A 275 -0.17 -4.26 7.87
C VAL A 275 -1.14 -3.18 7.42
N TRP A 276 -2.28 -3.60 6.88
CA TRP A 276 -3.32 -2.68 6.43
C TRP A 276 -4.52 -2.65 7.39
N SER A 277 -5.28 -1.55 7.30
CA SER A 277 -6.33 -1.17 8.25
C SER A 277 -5.82 -0.95 9.67
N ALA A 278 -4.55 -0.59 9.86
CA ALA A 278 -4.04 -0.15 11.13
C ALA A 278 -4.47 1.29 11.39
N GLY A 279 -5.10 1.54 12.53
CA GLY A 279 -5.41 2.91 12.98
C GLY A 279 -4.19 3.56 13.63
N LEU A 280 -4.23 4.89 13.75
CA LEU A 280 -3.19 5.72 14.39
C LEU A 280 -2.72 5.21 15.77
N ALA A 281 -3.64 4.59 16.54
CA ALA A 281 -3.31 4.07 17.87
C ALA A 281 -2.27 2.94 17.86
N LEU A 282 -2.12 2.24 16.74
CA LEU A 282 -1.22 1.09 16.61
C LEU A 282 -0.02 1.38 15.68
N GLU A 283 -0.02 2.52 15.00
CA GLU A 283 0.99 2.89 14.00
C GLU A 283 2.40 2.77 14.57
N HIS A 284 2.64 3.43 15.70
CA HIS A 284 3.97 3.43 16.32
C HIS A 284 4.44 2.03 16.74
N GLU A 285 3.57 1.26 17.41
CA GLU A 285 3.94 -0.07 17.90
C GLU A 285 4.23 -1.05 16.77
N LEU A 286 3.54 -0.92 15.64
CA LEU A 286 3.79 -1.73 14.45
C LEU A 286 5.14 -1.38 13.82
N LEU A 287 5.42 -0.08 13.61
CA LEU A 287 6.69 0.39 13.05
C LEU A 287 7.87 0.02 13.96
N GLU A 288 7.74 0.25 15.28
CA GLU A 288 8.76 -0.17 16.27
C GLU A 288 8.96 -1.68 16.29
N GLY A 289 7.87 -2.43 16.08
CA GLY A 289 7.90 -3.89 15.95
C GLY A 289 8.51 -4.40 14.65
N GLY A 290 8.93 -3.51 13.75
CA GLY A 290 9.54 -3.86 12.47
C GLY A 290 8.52 -4.29 11.41
N MET A 291 7.28 -3.82 11.47
CA MET A 291 6.23 -4.05 10.48
C MET A 291 5.87 -2.75 9.79
N SER A 292 5.78 -2.77 8.48
CA SER A 292 5.33 -1.62 7.70
C SER A 292 3.82 -1.41 7.89
N VAL A 293 3.39 -0.17 7.86
CA VAL A 293 1.99 0.20 8.09
C VAL A 293 1.40 0.82 6.84
N ILE A 294 0.28 0.30 6.37
CA ILE A 294 -0.56 0.92 5.35
C ILE A 294 -1.68 1.66 6.11
N THR A 295 -1.55 3.00 6.19
CA THR A 295 -2.38 3.85 7.04
C THR A 295 -3.53 4.50 6.27
N ASP A 296 -4.68 4.62 6.91
CA ASP A 296 -5.84 5.37 6.40
C ASP A 296 -5.77 6.87 6.75
N ASP A 297 -4.69 7.34 7.38
CA ASP A 297 -4.65 8.69 7.94
C ASP A 297 -3.29 9.35 7.70
N LEU A 298 -3.21 10.21 6.71
CA LEU A 298 -2.04 11.04 6.40
C LEU A 298 -2.31 12.53 6.59
N ASP A 299 -3.19 12.87 7.53
CA ASP A 299 -3.42 14.25 7.95
C ASP A 299 -2.10 14.85 8.52
N PRO A 300 -1.52 15.87 7.86
CA PRO A 300 -0.28 16.49 8.31
C PRO A 300 -0.42 17.28 9.63
N GLY A 301 -1.65 17.59 10.05
CA GLY A 301 -1.94 18.23 11.33
C GLY A 301 -1.81 17.29 12.54
N ILE A 302 -1.77 15.97 12.31
CA ILE A 302 -1.60 14.99 13.39
C ILE A 302 -0.12 14.83 13.73
N GLY A 303 0.39 15.69 14.59
CA GLY A 303 1.77 15.63 15.09
C GLY A 303 1.98 14.71 16.30
N VAL A 304 0.91 14.31 16.99
CA VAL A 304 0.95 13.43 18.16
C VAL A 304 -0.03 12.29 18.00
N LEU A 305 0.46 11.07 18.16
CA LEU A 305 -0.38 9.86 18.10
C LEU A 305 -1.27 9.72 19.35
N PRO A 306 -2.36 8.95 19.29
CA PRO A 306 -3.20 8.66 20.46
C PRO A 306 -2.44 8.02 21.62
N SER A 307 -1.30 7.39 21.37
CA SER A 307 -0.38 6.87 22.38
C SER A 307 0.45 7.94 23.11
N GLY A 308 0.32 9.23 22.72
CA GLY A 308 1.08 10.35 23.26
C GLY A 308 2.47 10.54 22.64
N GLN A 309 2.83 9.74 21.66
CA GLN A 309 4.12 9.83 20.99
C GLN A 309 4.07 10.80 19.81
N GLN A 310 5.20 11.45 19.53
CA GLN A 310 5.35 12.29 18.35
C GLN A 310 5.20 11.42 17.09
N ARG A 311 4.27 11.78 16.23
CA ARG A 311 4.14 11.17 14.93
C ARG A 311 5.19 11.76 14.01
N ARG A 312 6.03 10.89 13.48
CA ARG A 312 6.94 11.28 12.42
C ARG A 312 6.30 10.87 11.09
N LEU A 313 5.61 11.80 10.46
CA LEU A 313 5.33 11.71 9.03
C LEU A 313 6.64 12.01 8.28
N ARG A 314 7.61 11.17 8.48
CA ARG A 314 8.85 11.19 7.72
C ARG A 314 9.08 9.80 7.19
N PRO A 315 9.29 9.73 5.89
CA PRO A 315 9.59 8.47 5.24
C PRO A 315 10.84 7.82 5.87
N ALA A 316 10.89 6.49 5.88
CA ALA A 316 12.10 5.71 6.13
C ALA A 316 13.16 6.01 5.06
N THR A 317 12.72 6.56 3.92
CA THR A 317 13.57 7.25 2.97
C THR A 317 14.34 8.43 3.58
N MET A 318 13.97 8.90 4.79
CA MET A 318 14.71 9.89 5.60
C MET A 318 15.00 9.34 7.00
N PRO A 319 15.94 8.41 7.14
CA PRO A 319 16.22 7.77 8.41
C PRO A 319 16.72 8.78 9.45
N ASP A 320 16.14 8.73 10.64
CA ASP A 320 16.52 9.55 11.82
C ASP A 320 16.59 11.06 11.59
N GLY A 321 15.97 11.55 10.52
CA GLY A 321 15.81 12.98 10.24
C GLY A 321 17.08 13.69 9.77
N LYS A 322 18.01 12.96 9.18
CA LYS A 322 19.27 13.51 8.66
C LYS A 322 19.19 13.73 7.16
N MET A 323 19.50 12.72 6.39
CA MET A 323 19.57 12.79 4.93
C MET A 323 18.57 11.80 4.33
N PRO A 324 17.94 12.14 3.20
CA PRO A 324 17.15 11.18 2.45
C PRO A 324 18.01 9.98 2.02
N TRP A 325 17.39 8.81 1.89
CA TRP A 325 18.10 7.59 1.51
C TRP A 325 18.90 7.75 0.20
N HIS A 326 18.32 8.38 -0.80
CA HIS A 326 18.95 8.59 -2.11
C HIS A 326 20.14 9.56 -2.06
N GLU A 327 20.29 10.36 -1.01
CA GLU A 327 21.44 11.25 -0.79
C GLU A 327 22.55 10.62 0.07
N LEU A 328 22.28 9.45 0.67
CA LEU A 328 23.27 8.75 1.51
C LEU A 328 24.38 8.15 0.65
N SER A 329 25.62 8.22 1.14
CA SER A 329 26.73 7.46 0.60
C SER A 329 26.57 5.96 0.87
N ASP A 330 27.26 5.12 0.10
CA ASP A 330 27.21 3.66 0.28
C ASP A 330 27.59 3.23 1.71
N SER A 331 28.57 3.90 2.32
CA SER A 331 28.98 3.63 3.70
C SER A 331 27.87 3.98 4.71
N GLU A 332 27.14 5.06 4.49
CA GLU A 332 26.02 5.46 5.36
C GLU A 332 24.83 4.52 5.19
N ARG A 333 24.51 4.11 3.95
CA ARG A 333 23.49 3.08 3.67
C ARG A 333 23.83 1.76 4.37
N GLN A 334 25.09 1.33 4.28
CA GLN A 334 25.54 0.12 4.96
C GLN A 334 25.35 0.21 6.48
N ILE A 335 25.75 1.32 7.12
CA ILE A 335 25.56 1.54 8.55
C ILE A 335 24.07 1.53 8.91
N GLN A 336 23.23 2.15 8.08
CA GLN A 336 21.79 2.18 8.29
C GLN A 336 21.16 0.78 8.21
N ILE A 337 21.53 0.00 7.19
CA ILE A 337 21.09 -1.40 7.02
C ILE A 337 21.53 -2.25 8.22
N GLU A 338 22.77 -2.10 8.69
CA GLU A 338 23.27 -2.85 9.84
C GLU A 338 22.51 -2.50 11.13
N THR A 339 22.16 -1.23 11.31
CA THR A 339 21.31 -0.75 12.41
C THR A 339 19.93 -1.40 12.37
N TRP A 340 19.27 -1.38 11.22
CA TRP A 340 17.96 -2.01 11.04
C TRP A 340 18.01 -3.53 11.19
N LYS A 341 19.03 -4.17 10.60
CA LYS A 341 19.25 -5.61 10.70
C LYS A 341 19.40 -6.05 12.16
N THR A 342 20.15 -5.31 12.96
CA THR A 342 20.33 -5.58 14.39
C THR A 342 19.02 -5.34 15.15
N ARG A 343 18.34 -4.23 14.90
CA ARG A 343 17.11 -3.85 15.59
C ARG A 343 15.99 -4.84 15.38
N TRP A 344 15.80 -5.30 14.14
CA TRP A 344 14.67 -6.15 13.74
C TRP A 344 15.07 -7.60 13.43
N ASN A 345 16.31 -7.96 13.72
CA ASN A 345 16.81 -9.33 13.62
C ASN A 345 16.67 -9.92 12.20
N TRP A 346 17.09 -9.17 11.17
CA TRP A 346 17.03 -9.59 9.78
C TRP A 346 18.02 -10.74 9.52
N ALA A 347 17.55 -11.79 8.86
CA ALA A 347 18.37 -13.00 8.62
C ALA A 347 19.25 -12.92 7.37
N ARG A 348 18.88 -12.06 6.38
CA ARG A 348 19.64 -11.95 5.14
C ARG A 348 21.05 -11.41 5.40
N SER A 349 22.04 -11.87 4.63
CA SER A 349 23.42 -11.38 4.74
C SER A 349 23.53 -9.90 4.36
N MET A 350 24.55 -9.24 4.83
CA MET A 350 24.81 -7.84 4.46
C MET A 350 25.06 -7.72 2.96
N ASP A 351 25.87 -8.60 2.40
CA ASP A 351 26.19 -8.59 0.96
C ASP A 351 24.93 -8.67 0.09
N HIS A 352 24.01 -9.57 0.45
CA HIS A 352 22.75 -9.74 -0.28
C HIS A 352 21.81 -8.53 -0.15
N LEU A 353 21.77 -7.89 1.04
CA LEU A 353 21.00 -6.65 1.24
C LEU A 353 21.58 -5.47 0.45
N LEU A 354 22.92 -5.38 0.38
CA LEU A 354 23.60 -4.34 -0.38
C LEU A 354 23.45 -4.54 -1.89
N GLU A 355 23.51 -5.79 -2.35
CA GLU A 355 23.35 -6.14 -3.77
C GLU A 355 21.99 -5.69 -4.34
N GLU A 356 20.93 -5.78 -3.53
CA GLU A 356 19.57 -5.35 -3.93
C GLU A 356 19.27 -3.87 -3.63
N THR A 357 20.24 -3.14 -3.06
CA THR A 357 20.04 -1.77 -2.60
C THR A 357 20.81 -0.79 -3.46
N SER A 358 20.16 0.26 -3.88
CA SER A 358 20.75 1.37 -4.64
C SER A 358 20.30 2.72 -4.06
N GLU A 359 20.71 3.80 -4.68
CA GLU A 359 20.24 5.16 -4.34
C GLU A 359 18.71 5.25 -4.42
N ALA A 360 18.14 4.64 -5.45
CA ALA A 360 16.71 4.64 -5.70
C ALA A 360 15.97 3.43 -5.08
N SER A 361 16.63 2.60 -4.26
CA SER A 361 16.00 1.40 -3.72
C SER A 361 16.47 1.08 -2.31
N MET A 362 15.54 0.70 -1.44
CA MET A 362 15.80 0.27 -0.06
C MET A 362 15.54 -1.24 0.07
N PRO A 363 16.18 -1.92 1.05
CA PRO A 363 15.89 -3.33 1.34
C PRO A 363 14.38 -3.56 1.51
N TRP A 364 13.89 -4.69 1.04
CA TRP A 364 12.48 -5.09 1.24
C TRP A 364 12.08 -5.10 2.72
N GLU A 365 13.01 -5.44 3.60
CA GLU A 365 12.84 -5.49 5.04
C GLU A 365 12.70 -4.13 5.71
N ALA A 366 13.10 -3.03 5.06
CA ALA A 366 12.97 -1.69 5.62
C ALA A 366 11.52 -1.39 5.98
N VAL A 367 11.33 -0.88 7.18
CA VAL A 367 10.00 -0.61 7.73
C VAL A 367 9.48 0.71 7.18
N ARG A 368 8.29 0.71 6.63
CA ARG A 368 7.69 1.82 5.86
C ARG A 368 6.34 2.23 6.41
N LEU A 369 6.04 3.51 6.28
CA LEU A 369 4.70 4.07 6.42
C LEU A 369 4.15 4.35 5.02
N ILE A 370 3.04 3.72 4.67
CA ILE A 370 2.44 3.72 3.32
C ILE A 370 1.04 4.34 3.41
N GLY A 371 0.75 5.29 2.53
CA GLY A 371 -0.59 5.88 2.43
C GLY A 371 -1.58 4.95 1.72
N HIS A 372 -2.60 4.48 2.44
CA HIS A 372 -3.65 3.64 1.87
C HIS A 372 -4.52 4.43 0.91
N ARG A 373 -4.61 4.01 -0.34
CA ARG A 373 -5.30 4.73 -1.44
C ARG A 373 -4.87 6.20 -1.57
N GLY A 374 -3.59 6.43 -1.31
CA GLY A 374 -2.98 7.74 -1.24
C GLY A 374 -3.03 8.34 0.16
N ALA A 375 -4.05 9.13 0.47
CA ALA A 375 -4.18 9.87 1.74
C ALA A 375 -5.13 9.22 2.76
N GLY A 376 -5.62 8.01 2.49
CA GLY A 376 -6.56 7.27 3.31
C GLY A 376 -7.95 7.20 2.72
N ARG A 377 -8.78 6.31 3.28
CA ARG A 377 -10.16 6.12 2.83
C ARG A 377 -11.00 7.35 3.08
N THR A 378 -11.74 7.78 2.07
CA THR A 378 -12.75 8.83 2.22
C THR A 378 -14.04 8.25 2.82
N ASN A 379 -14.63 8.99 3.78
CA ASN A 379 -15.93 8.62 4.29
C ASN A 379 -16.97 8.82 3.18
N ARG A 380 -17.61 7.74 2.78
CA ARG A 380 -18.77 7.81 1.89
C ARG A 380 -19.98 8.12 2.74
N SER A 381 -20.51 9.32 2.59
CA SER A 381 -21.80 9.73 3.16
C SER A 381 -22.94 9.01 2.44
#